data_ff999bff36a006cef7499fbff0ef041a
#
_entry.id   ff999bff36a006cef7499fbff0ef041a
#
_cell.length_a   1.000
_cell.length_b   1.000
_cell.length_c   1.000
_cell.angle_alpha   90.00
_cell.angle_beta   90.00
_cell.angle_gamma   90.00
#
_symmetry.space_group_name_H-M   'P 1'
#
loop_
_entity.id
_entity.type
_entity.pdbx_description
1 polymer ?
#
loop_
_entity_poly.entity_id
_entity_poly.type
_entity_poly.pdbx_seq_one_letter_code
_entity_poly.pdbx_strand_id
1 'polypeptide(L)'
;IGYRGEIIKNTFGFQHRKLKIRYLEQNPPKGTGDAAKLASPFLKDKFLLLNGDDLYSREDIERVLSKFPSILLAETKDQSNFGAIDLRNRLVKGIIEKPKNSDSQLVNTGLYFLPKKILNCKIELSPRGEYEFTDCINSFVKKEKLYYVQAERWCPLSYPWNLFDANEFLLAEAKRSIEGRIEKNCRVKGKIILKEGAVVGNGSHLEGPIYIGRNSVVGSKCRLKGPLSIGTNVILGQGAEVEHSIIGDRSEIDKSVYVADSIIGGDCKLAAGTKIINSRPDKTTIKVNTNGKVIDTNLIKFGCIIGDGARIGGKSSIMPGVVIGKGAIIGFRSTIINNVPDDVIFSDKTQKTIKHL
;
A
#
# COMPACT_ATOMS: atom_id res chain seq x y z
N ILE A 1 9.40 -16.37 -2.25
CA ILE A 1 10.04 -15.08 -2.00
C ILE A 1 11.19 -14.89 -2.97
N GLY A 2 11.48 -13.67 -3.38
CA GLY A 2 12.55 -13.29 -4.29
C GLY A 2 13.16 -11.97 -3.85
N TYR A 3 12.93 -10.90 -4.60
CA TYR A 3 13.45 -9.56 -4.29
C TYR A 3 13.17 -9.15 -2.83
N ARG A 4 14.23 -8.79 -2.10
CA ARG A 4 14.18 -8.43 -0.67
C ARG A 4 13.48 -9.46 0.24
N GLY A 5 13.54 -10.75 -0.11
CA GLY A 5 12.89 -11.82 0.65
C GLY A 5 13.27 -11.89 2.12
N GLU A 6 14.48 -11.43 2.49
CA GLU A 6 14.95 -11.39 3.87
C GLU A 6 14.12 -10.42 4.75
N ILE A 7 13.63 -9.31 4.18
CA ILE A 7 12.74 -8.39 4.90
C ILE A 7 11.46 -9.11 5.30
N ILE A 8 10.88 -9.90 4.40
CA ILE A 8 9.68 -10.69 4.66
C ILE A 8 9.94 -11.74 5.74
N LYS A 9 11.07 -12.48 5.65
CA LYS A 9 11.45 -13.47 6.66
C LYS A 9 11.63 -12.85 8.04
N ASN A 10 12.33 -11.72 8.09
CA ASN A 10 12.60 -11.02 9.36
C ASN A 10 11.33 -10.43 9.98
N THR A 11 10.37 -10.01 9.15
CA THR A 11 9.10 -9.43 9.62
C THR A 11 8.16 -10.49 10.18
N PHE A 12 7.99 -11.62 9.50
CA PHE A 12 6.99 -12.62 9.86
C PHE A 12 7.57 -13.86 10.56
N GLY A 13 8.88 -14.11 10.49
CA GLY A 13 9.50 -15.30 11.04
C GLY A 13 8.94 -16.60 10.41
N PHE A 14 9.06 -17.71 11.11
CA PHE A 14 8.54 -19.01 10.64
C PHE A 14 7.15 -19.33 11.18
N GLN A 15 6.58 -18.43 11.98
CA GLN A 15 5.23 -18.57 12.53
C GLN A 15 4.62 -17.19 12.76
N HIS A 16 3.41 -17.00 12.26
CA HIS A 16 2.61 -15.83 12.58
C HIS A 16 1.29 -16.27 13.19
N ARG A 17 1.06 -15.92 14.48
CA ARG A 17 -0.07 -16.42 15.26
C ARG A 17 -0.13 -17.96 15.25
N LYS A 18 -1.20 -18.55 14.67
CA LYS A 18 -1.38 -20.01 14.54
C LYS A 18 -0.88 -20.57 13.20
N LEU A 19 -0.42 -19.71 12.28
CA LEU A 19 0.03 -20.13 10.95
C LEU A 19 1.53 -20.44 10.98
N LYS A 20 1.90 -21.63 10.51
CA LYS A 20 3.29 -21.98 10.21
C LYS A 20 3.63 -21.46 8.83
N ILE A 21 4.75 -20.77 8.70
CA ILE A 21 5.23 -20.15 7.46
C ILE A 21 6.42 -20.93 6.95
N ARG A 22 6.37 -21.29 5.68
CA ARG A 22 7.48 -21.87 4.94
C ARG A 22 7.85 -20.94 3.78
N TYR A 23 9.11 -20.60 3.67
CA TYR A 23 9.62 -19.77 2.59
C TYR A 23 10.23 -20.63 1.51
N LEU A 24 9.91 -20.36 0.25
CA LEU A 24 10.52 -20.94 -0.92
C LEU A 24 11.14 -19.80 -1.73
N GLU A 25 12.38 -19.94 -2.10
CA GLU A 25 13.12 -18.92 -2.83
C GLU A 25 13.06 -19.17 -4.32
N GLN A 26 12.63 -18.14 -5.05
CA GLN A 26 12.68 -18.10 -6.50
C GLN A 26 13.81 -17.15 -6.91
N ASN A 27 14.93 -17.69 -7.35
CA ASN A 27 16.09 -16.91 -7.75
C ASN A 27 16.66 -17.43 -9.08
N PRO A 28 16.60 -16.65 -10.19
CA PRO A 28 15.93 -15.35 -10.30
C PRO A 28 14.39 -15.46 -10.28
N PRO A 29 13.66 -14.37 -10.00
CA PRO A 29 12.20 -14.33 -10.18
C PRO A 29 11.82 -14.61 -11.63
N LYS A 30 10.96 -15.60 -11.85
CA LYS A 30 10.57 -16.07 -13.20
C LYS A 30 9.07 -15.90 -13.48
N GLY A 31 8.33 -15.30 -12.57
CA GLY A 31 6.88 -15.08 -12.69
C GLY A 31 6.04 -15.94 -11.76
N THR A 32 4.76 -15.64 -11.73
CA THR A 32 3.78 -16.20 -10.76
C THR A 32 3.53 -17.69 -10.95
N GLY A 33 3.58 -18.17 -12.19
CA GLY A 33 3.37 -19.58 -12.50
C GLY A 33 4.52 -20.46 -12.04
N ASP A 34 5.76 -20.00 -12.19
CA ASP A 34 6.93 -20.71 -11.69
C ASP A 34 6.94 -20.73 -10.15
N ALA A 35 6.59 -19.61 -9.51
CA ALA A 35 6.45 -19.52 -8.06
C ALA A 35 5.40 -20.52 -7.52
N ALA A 36 4.24 -20.62 -8.17
CA ALA A 36 3.22 -21.58 -7.78
C ALA A 36 3.67 -23.03 -7.94
N LYS A 37 4.38 -23.35 -9.03
CA LYS A 37 4.94 -24.70 -9.26
C LYS A 37 6.02 -25.08 -8.23
N LEU A 38 6.84 -24.13 -7.83
CA LEU A 38 7.84 -24.34 -6.79
C LEU A 38 7.22 -24.81 -5.46
N ALA A 39 6.00 -24.32 -5.16
CA ALA A 39 5.25 -24.73 -3.97
C ALA A 39 4.63 -26.13 -4.07
N SER A 40 4.51 -26.71 -5.28
CA SER A 40 3.80 -27.97 -5.53
C SER A 40 4.14 -29.12 -4.57
N PRO A 41 5.41 -29.43 -4.21
CA PRO A 41 5.73 -30.53 -3.32
C PRO A 41 5.11 -30.41 -1.92
N PHE A 42 4.77 -29.20 -1.51
CA PHE A 42 4.27 -28.88 -0.16
C PHE A 42 2.76 -28.70 -0.10
N LEU A 43 2.08 -28.71 -1.24
CA LEU A 43 0.64 -28.49 -1.33
C LEU A 43 -0.13 -29.80 -1.15
N LYS A 44 -1.30 -29.69 -0.50
CA LYS A 44 -2.33 -30.73 -0.45
C LYS A 44 -3.13 -30.77 -1.75
N ASP A 45 -4.05 -31.74 -1.89
CA ASP A 45 -4.90 -31.92 -3.09
C ASP A 45 -5.70 -30.68 -3.46
N LYS A 46 -6.07 -29.87 -2.48
CA LYS A 46 -6.71 -28.55 -2.64
C LYS A 46 -5.88 -27.51 -1.92
N PHE A 47 -5.73 -26.35 -2.53
CA PHE A 47 -4.97 -25.24 -1.94
C PHE A 47 -5.58 -23.90 -2.30
N LEU A 48 -5.35 -22.92 -1.42
CA LEU A 48 -5.63 -21.53 -1.66
C LEU A 48 -4.36 -20.86 -2.18
N LEU A 49 -4.47 -20.15 -3.30
CA LEU A 49 -3.40 -19.32 -3.85
C LEU A 49 -3.87 -17.86 -3.83
N LEU A 50 -3.01 -16.95 -3.39
CA LEU A 50 -3.30 -15.51 -3.38
C LEU A 50 -2.01 -14.71 -3.59
N ASN A 51 -2.16 -13.52 -4.17
CA ASN A 51 -1.08 -12.55 -4.26
C ASN A 51 -0.71 -12.05 -2.86
N GLY A 52 0.58 -11.88 -2.60
CA GLY A 52 1.08 -11.43 -1.29
C GLY A 52 1.04 -9.92 -1.09
N ASP A 53 0.77 -9.17 -2.14
CA ASP A 53 0.73 -7.71 -2.20
C ASP A 53 -0.69 -7.13 -2.39
N ASP A 54 -1.73 -7.95 -2.26
CA ASP A 54 -3.12 -7.54 -2.33
C ASP A 54 -3.83 -7.71 -0.97
N LEU A 55 -4.87 -6.92 -0.72
CA LEU A 55 -5.76 -7.10 0.42
C LEU A 55 -7.10 -7.69 -0.03
N TYR A 56 -7.53 -8.70 0.70
CA TYR A 56 -8.81 -9.39 0.48
C TYR A 56 -9.63 -9.33 1.76
N SER A 57 -10.95 -9.14 1.65
CA SER A 57 -11.82 -9.26 2.82
C SER A 57 -11.89 -10.72 3.28
N ARG A 58 -12.13 -10.90 4.56
CA ARG A 58 -12.34 -12.24 5.12
C ARG A 58 -13.53 -12.94 4.48
N GLU A 59 -14.59 -12.20 4.28
CA GLU A 59 -15.85 -12.64 3.68
C GLU A 59 -15.61 -13.16 2.25
N ASP A 60 -14.80 -12.47 1.47
CA ASP A 60 -14.45 -12.90 0.11
C ASP A 60 -13.65 -14.20 0.11
N ILE A 61 -12.68 -14.32 1.02
CA ILE A 61 -11.92 -15.57 1.18
C ILE A 61 -12.85 -16.73 1.56
N GLU A 62 -13.77 -16.54 2.51
CA GLU A 62 -14.73 -17.56 2.94
C GLU A 62 -15.68 -17.96 1.80
N ARG A 63 -16.14 -17.00 0.98
CA ARG A 63 -16.97 -17.27 -0.20
C ARG A 63 -16.21 -18.05 -1.28
N VAL A 64 -14.94 -17.73 -1.50
CA VAL A 64 -14.08 -18.51 -2.42
C VAL A 64 -13.91 -19.94 -1.92
N LEU A 65 -13.65 -20.13 -0.62
CA LEU A 65 -13.52 -21.46 -0.01
C LEU A 65 -14.81 -22.28 -0.03
N SER A 66 -15.98 -21.64 -0.13
CA SER A 66 -17.28 -22.33 -0.21
C SER A 66 -17.58 -22.93 -1.59
N LYS A 67 -16.83 -22.54 -2.63
CA LYS A 67 -16.97 -23.06 -4.00
C LYS A 67 -15.67 -23.74 -4.44
N PHE A 68 -15.75 -24.83 -5.16
CA PHE A 68 -14.56 -25.55 -5.63
C PHE A 68 -14.73 -26.14 -7.02
N PRO A 69 -13.78 -25.96 -7.93
CA PRO A 69 -12.70 -24.96 -7.89
C PRO A 69 -13.21 -23.54 -8.17
N SER A 70 -12.57 -22.52 -7.63
CA SER A 70 -13.05 -21.14 -7.73
C SER A 70 -11.94 -20.11 -7.81
N ILE A 71 -12.30 -18.92 -8.30
CA ILE A 71 -11.48 -17.73 -8.43
C ILE A 71 -12.27 -16.51 -7.93
N LEU A 72 -11.60 -15.56 -7.31
CA LEU A 72 -12.17 -14.26 -6.98
C LEU A 72 -11.95 -13.29 -8.15
N LEU A 73 -13.01 -12.61 -8.57
CA LEU A 73 -13.00 -11.59 -9.62
C LEU A 73 -13.46 -10.25 -9.04
N ALA A 74 -12.90 -9.15 -9.52
CA ALA A 74 -13.34 -7.82 -9.17
C ALA A 74 -13.68 -6.99 -10.40
N GLU A 75 -14.52 -5.99 -10.22
CA GLU A 75 -14.77 -4.96 -11.24
C GLU A 75 -13.73 -3.84 -11.11
N THR A 76 -13.17 -3.41 -12.24
CA THR A 76 -12.30 -2.24 -12.31
C THR A 76 -12.51 -1.48 -13.60
N LYS A 77 -12.31 -0.17 -13.52
CA LYS A 77 -12.31 0.71 -14.70
C LYS A 77 -10.97 0.67 -15.46
N ASP A 78 -9.88 0.37 -14.75
CA ASP A 78 -8.55 0.21 -15.33
C ASP A 78 -8.14 -1.26 -15.31
N GLN A 79 -8.22 -1.90 -16.46
CA GLN A 79 -7.91 -3.32 -16.64
C GLN A 79 -6.47 -3.55 -17.12
N SER A 80 -5.77 -2.48 -17.51
CA SER A 80 -4.46 -2.57 -18.16
C SER A 80 -3.40 -3.26 -17.31
N ASN A 81 -3.58 -3.26 -15.98
CA ASN A 81 -2.66 -3.86 -15.02
C ASN A 81 -3.06 -5.27 -14.56
N PHE A 82 -4.21 -5.78 -14.98
CA PHE A 82 -4.79 -7.04 -14.49
C PHE A 82 -5.11 -8.01 -15.62
N GLY A 83 -5.34 -9.27 -15.27
CA GLY A 83 -5.87 -10.27 -16.20
C GLY A 83 -7.36 -10.07 -16.44
N ALA A 84 -7.76 -9.75 -17.66
CA ALA A 84 -9.18 -9.64 -18.05
C ALA A 84 -9.82 -11.02 -18.21
N ILE A 85 -11.08 -11.16 -17.82
CA ILE A 85 -11.77 -12.44 -17.71
C ILE A 85 -12.73 -12.66 -18.88
N ASP A 86 -12.62 -13.82 -19.54
CA ASP A 86 -13.67 -14.35 -20.43
C ASP A 86 -14.67 -15.19 -19.61
N LEU A 87 -15.90 -14.70 -19.49
CA LEU A 87 -16.99 -15.40 -18.81
C LEU A 87 -18.03 -15.91 -19.82
N ARG A 88 -18.41 -17.19 -19.70
CA ARG A 88 -19.55 -17.77 -20.44
C ARG A 88 -20.34 -18.70 -19.53
N ASN A 89 -21.66 -18.58 -19.54
CA ASN A 89 -22.57 -19.42 -18.74
C ASN A 89 -22.19 -19.45 -17.23
N ARG A 90 -21.82 -18.32 -16.66
CA ARG A 90 -21.38 -18.17 -15.24
C ARG A 90 -20.14 -19.01 -14.88
N LEU A 91 -19.30 -19.31 -15.86
CA LEU A 91 -18.03 -20.01 -15.69
C LEU A 91 -16.89 -19.20 -16.31
N VAL A 92 -15.73 -19.25 -15.71
CA VAL A 92 -14.50 -18.70 -16.30
C VAL A 92 -14.07 -19.59 -17.46
N LYS A 93 -13.84 -19.01 -18.63
CA LYS A 93 -13.41 -19.68 -19.86
C LYS A 93 -11.99 -19.32 -20.26
N GLY A 94 -11.48 -18.22 -19.74
CA GLY A 94 -10.12 -17.80 -19.98
C GLY A 94 -9.77 -16.53 -19.24
N ILE A 95 -8.47 -16.28 -19.16
CA ILE A 95 -7.88 -15.04 -18.64
C ILE A 95 -6.92 -14.53 -19.70
N ILE A 96 -7.07 -13.26 -20.09
CA ILE A 96 -6.15 -12.56 -20.97
C ILE A 96 -5.32 -11.65 -20.09
N GLU A 97 -4.04 -11.95 -19.96
CA GLU A 97 -3.14 -11.22 -19.07
C GLU A 97 -2.83 -9.83 -19.63
N LYS A 98 -3.15 -8.79 -18.85
CA LYS A 98 -2.87 -7.36 -19.12
C LYS A 98 -3.15 -6.95 -20.57
N PRO A 99 -4.39 -7.09 -21.05
CA PRO A 99 -4.73 -6.75 -22.43
C PRO A 99 -4.63 -5.24 -22.65
N LYS A 100 -4.22 -4.83 -23.85
CA LYS A 100 -4.20 -3.40 -24.22
C LYS A 100 -5.61 -2.80 -24.33
N ASN A 101 -6.57 -3.62 -24.77
CA ASN A 101 -8.00 -3.29 -24.84
C ASN A 101 -8.80 -4.52 -24.39
N SER A 102 -9.79 -4.32 -23.56
CA SER A 102 -10.72 -5.38 -23.13
C SER A 102 -12.09 -4.78 -22.89
N ASP A 103 -13.14 -5.48 -23.35
CA ASP A 103 -14.53 -5.14 -23.05
C ASP A 103 -14.99 -5.69 -21.70
N SER A 104 -14.20 -6.57 -21.09
CA SER A 104 -14.51 -7.17 -19.79
C SER A 104 -14.25 -6.17 -18.68
N GLN A 105 -15.25 -5.87 -17.86
CA GLN A 105 -15.07 -5.08 -16.64
C GLN A 105 -14.53 -5.93 -15.46
N LEU A 106 -14.55 -7.26 -15.59
CA LEU A 106 -14.09 -8.17 -14.57
C LEU A 106 -12.63 -8.54 -14.78
N VAL A 107 -11.87 -8.47 -13.69
CA VAL A 107 -10.45 -8.81 -13.65
C VAL A 107 -10.16 -9.89 -12.63
N ASN A 108 -9.06 -10.59 -12.87
CA ASN A 108 -8.47 -11.55 -11.96
C ASN A 108 -7.82 -10.83 -10.77
N THR A 109 -8.25 -11.19 -9.57
CA THR A 109 -7.69 -10.63 -8.32
C THR A 109 -6.49 -11.40 -7.79
N GLY A 110 -6.12 -12.53 -8.39
CA GLY A 110 -5.04 -13.36 -7.90
C GLY A 110 -5.39 -14.24 -6.69
N LEU A 111 -6.66 -14.32 -6.30
CA LEU A 111 -7.14 -15.24 -5.25
C LEU A 111 -7.88 -16.42 -5.85
N TYR A 112 -7.42 -17.65 -5.55
CA TYR A 112 -7.95 -18.87 -6.10
C TYR A 112 -8.05 -19.99 -5.07
N PHE A 113 -9.07 -20.85 -5.19
CA PHE A 113 -9.15 -22.13 -4.47
C PHE A 113 -9.17 -23.27 -5.49
N LEU A 114 -8.09 -24.03 -5.60
CA LEU A 114 -7.77 -24.85 -6.76
C LEU A 114 -7.33 -26.27 -6.38
N PRO A 115 -7.51 -27.26 -7.29
CA PRO A 115 -6.91 -28.58 -7.12
C PRO A 115 -5.43 -28.56 -7.51
N LYS A 116 -4.60 -29.33 -6.79
CA LYS A 116 -3.15 -29.42 -7.04
C LYS A 116 -2.81 -29.83 -8.48
N LYS A 117 -3.65 -30.64 -9.13
CA LYS A 117 -3.48 -31.07 -10.53
C LYS A 117 -3.35 -29.90 -11.53
N ILE A 118 -3.81 -28.69 -11.19
CA ILE A 118 -3.67 -27.51 -12.06
C ILE A 118 -2.21 -27.16 -12.33
N LEU A 119 -1.30 -27.48 -11.41
CA LEU A 119 0.13 -27.22 -11.52
C LEU A 119 0.86 -28.15 -12.50
N ASN A 120 0.18 -29.21 -12.99
CA ASN A 120 0.73 -30.11 -14.03
C ASN A 120 0.66 -29.49 -15.44
N CYS A 121 0.16 -28.23 -15.58
CA CYS A 121 0.13 -27.53 -16.86
C CYS A 121 1.54 -27.23 -17.38
N LYS A 122 1.68 -27.14 -18.69
CA LYS A 122 2.85 -26.49 -19.31
C LYS A 122 2.63 -24.97 -19.22
N ILE A 123 3.62 -24.23 -18.76
CA ILE A 123 3.62 -22.77 -18.77
C ILE A 123 4.66 -22.34 -19.81
N GLU A 124 4.29 -21.41 -20.67
CA GLU A 124 5.18 -20.87 -21.67
C GLU A 124 5.69 -19.49 -21.24
N LEU A 125 6.85 -19.10 -21.76
CA LEU A 125 7.39 -17.77 -21.49
C LEU A 125 6.53 -16.73 -22.18
N SER A 126 5.97 -15.82 -21.40
CA SER A 126 5.12 -14.75 -21.95
C SER A 126 5.95 -13.72 -22.72
N PRO A 127 5.33 -12.87 -23.57
CA PRO A 127 6.02 -11.75 -24.23
C PRO A 127 6.72 -10.79 -23.25
N ARG A 128 6.38 -10.85 -21.96
CA ARG A 128 7.00 -10.06 -20.90
C ARG A 128 8.22 -10.74 -20.27
N GLY A 129 8.55 -11.96 -20.69
CA GLY A 129 9.66 -12.75 -20.14
C GLY A 129 9.32 -13.47 -18.82
N GLU A 130 8.04 -13.69 -18.53
CA GLU A 130 7.56 -14.31 -17.28
C GLU A 130 6.76 -15.58 -17.54
N TYR A 131 6.81 -16.53 -16.62
CA TYR A 131 5.94 -17.71 -16.58
C TYR A 131 4.68 -17.35 -15.78
N GLU A 132 3.58 -17.15 -16.48
CA GLU A 132 2.33 -16.64 -15.90
C GLU A 132 1.47 -17.76 -15.32
N PHE A 133 0.90 -17.56 -14.13
CA PHE A 133 -0.03 -18.55 -13.56
C PHE A 133 -1.35 -18.63 -14.33
N THR A 134 -1.70 -17.57 -15.05
CA THR A 134 -2.88 -17.52 -15.93
C THR A 134 -2.84 -18.58 -17.04
N ASP A 135 -1.67 -19.05 -17.45
CA ASP A 135 -1.55 -20.18 -18.40
C ASP A 135 -2.07 -21.49 -17.79
N CYS A 136 -1.80 -21.73 -16.51
CA CYS A 136 -2.36 -22.90 -15.80
C CYS A 136 -3.88 -22.81 -15.73
N ILE A 137 -4.42 -21.62 -15.44
CA ILE A 137 -5.87 -21.40 -15.45
C ILE A 137 -6.44 -21.65 -16.85
N ASN A 138 -5.84 -21.08 -17.88
CA ASN A 138 -6.29 -21.23 -19.27
C ASN A 138 -6.24 -22.69 -19.74
N SER A 139 -5.24 -23.44 -19.34
CA SER A 139 -5.15 -24.89 -19.60
C SER A 139 -6.23 -25.68 -18.84
N PHE A 140 -6.49 -25.31 -17.60
CA PHE A 140 -7.47 -25.97 -16.74
C PHE A 140 -8.91 -25.80 -17.24
N VAL A 141 -9.30 -24.57 -17.58
CA VAL A 141 -10.69 -24.28 -18.00
C VAL A 141 -11.09 -24.87 -19.36
N LYS A 142 -10.13 -25.36 -20.14
CA LYS A 142 -10.40 -26.15 -21.36
C LYS A 142 -11.00 -27.53 -21.06
N LYS A 143 -10.74 -28.07 -19.87
CA LYS A 143 -11.09 -29.44 -19.49
C LYS A 143 -12.03 -29.50 -18.29
N GLU A 144 -12.00 -28.49 -17.45
CA GLU A 144 -12.66 -28.47 -16.13
C GLU A 144 -13.47 -27.18 -15.96
N LYS A 145 -14.49 -27.23 -15.12
CA LYS A 145 -15.27 -26.05 -14.75
C LYS A 145 -14.51 -25.25 -13.69
N LEU A 146 -14.43 -23.93 -13.89
CA LEU A 146 -13.93 -22.99 -12.89
C LEU A 146 -15.03 -21.99 -12.55
N TYR A 147 -15.47 -22.03 -11.32
CA TYR A 147 -16.47 -21.10 -10.80
C TYR A 147 -15.83 -19.79 -10.40
N TYR A 148 -16.61 -18.74 -10.29
CA TYR A 148 -16.13 -17.48 -9.76
C TYR A 148 -16.97 -16.98 -8.58
N VAL A 149 -16.35 -16.11 -7.80
CA VAL A 149 -16.96 -15.28 -6.77
C VAL A 149 -16.63 -13.83 -7.12
N GLN A 150 -17.61 -12.95 -7.08
CA GLN A 150 -17.37 -11.53 -7.27
C GLN A 150 -16.94 -10.91 -5.95
N ALA A 151 -15.82 -10.18 -5.96
CA ALA A 151 -15.29 -9.53 -4.78
C ALA A 151 -16.23 -8.42 -4.29
N GLU A 152 -16.42 -8.35 -2.99
CA GLU A 152 -17.03 -7.19 -2.33
C GLU A 152 -15.98 -6.14 -2.02
N ARG A 153 -14.79 -6.60 -1.58
CA ARG A 153 -13.70 -5.71 -1.20
C ARG A 153 -12.35 -6.33 -1.54
N TRP A 154 -11.71 -5.78 -2.53
CA TRP A 154 -10.36 -6.12 -2.95
C TRP A 154 -9.56 -4.83 -3.14
N CYS A 155 -8.31 -4.81 -2.66
CA CYS A 155 -7.43 -3.67 -2.78
C CYS A 155 -6.05 -4.13 -3.28
N PRO A 156 -5.73 -3.93 -4.58
CA PRO A 156 -4.42 -4.22 -5.14
C PRO A 156 -3.41 -3.13 -4.79
N LEU A 157 -2.17 -3.51 -4.48
CA LEU A 157 -1.10 -2.59 -4.12
C LEU A 157 -0.04 -2.52 -5.22
N SER A 158 -0.41 -1.98 -6.37
CA SER A 158 0.51 -1.85 -7.53
C SER A 158 1.47 -0.67 -7.40
N TYR A 159 1.07 0.39 -6.69
CA TYR A 159 1.84 1.62 -6.53
C TYR A 159 1.80 2.11 -5.08
N PRO A 160 2.79 2.91 -4.65
CA PRO A 160 2.81 3.42 -3.27
C PRO A 160 1.55 4.18 -2.86
N TRP A 161 0.91 4.93 -3.75
CA TRP A 161 -0.33 5.65 -3.43
C TRP A 161 -1.53 4.75 -3.21
N ASN A 162 -1.50 3.49 -3.65
CA ASN A 162 -2.54 2.51 -3.26
C ASN A 162 -2.53 2.17 -1.77
N LEU A 163 -1.49 2.58 -1.04
CA LEU A 163 -1.50 2.48 0.42
C LEU A 163 -2.60 3.33 1.08
N PHE A 164 -3.14 4.36 0.41
CA PHE A 164 -4.31 5.07 0.91
C PHE A 164 -5.55 4.20 0.88
N ASP A 165 -5.78 3.48 -0.23
CA ASP A 165 -6.89 2.53 -0.36
C ASP A 165 -6.75 1.39 0.66
N ALA A 166 -5.53 0.88 0.84
CA ALA A 166 -5.22 -0.13 1.85
C ALA A 166 -5.47 0.37 3.27
N ASN A 167 -5.07 1.59 3.57
CA ASN A 167 -5.30 2.22 4.87
C ASN A 167 -6.79 2.37 5.16
N GLU A 168 -7.57 2.85 4.19
CA GLU A 168 -9.02 2.94 4.31
C GLU A 168 -9.66 1.57 4.48
N PHE A 169 -9.22 0.58 3.69
CA PHE A 169 -9.67 -0.81 3.79
C PHE A 169 -9.50 -1.35 5.22
N LEU A 170 -8.32 -1.21 5.80
CA LEU A 170 -8.00 -1.72 7.14
C LEU A 170 -8.71 -0.93 8.25
N LEU A 171 -8.78 0.39 8.12
CA LEU A 171 -9.45 1.23 9.10
C LEU A 171 -10.97 1.01 9.09
N ALA A 172 -11.57 0.65 7.94
CA ALA A 172 -13.00 0.33 7.87
C ALA A 172 -13.33 -0.92 8.69
N GLU A 173 -12.50 -1.95 8.66
CA GLU A 173 -12.70 -3.21 9.41
C GLU A 173 -12.33 -3.11 10.90
N ALA A 174 -11.40 -2.22 11.21
CA ALA A 174 -10.91 -2.09 12.58
C ALA A 174 -12.01 -1.58 13.53
N LYS A 175 -12.07 -2.14 14.73
CA LYS A 175 -12.99 -1.70 15.77
C LYS A 175 -12.44 -0.47 16.49
N ARG A 176 -13.35 0.45 16.88
CA ARG A 176 -12.97 1.56 17.76
C ARG A 176 -12.38 1.02 19.06
N SER A 177 -11.24 1.57 19.49
CA SER A 177 -10.54 1.20 20.71
C SER A 177 -9.79 2.41 21.25
N ILE A 178 -9.91 2.69 22.53
CA ILE A 178 -9.17 3.76 23.20
C ILE A 178 -8.43 3.11 24.38
N GLU A 179 -7.18 2.75 24.13
CA GLU A 179 -6.27 2.11 25.10
C GLU A 179 -5.26 3.13 25.68
N GLY A 180 -5.10 4.27 25.01
CA GLY A 180 -4.27 5.40 25.44
C GLY A 180 -5.07 6.48 26.16
N ARG A 181 -4.50 7.69 26.22
CA ARG A 181 -5.07 8.85 26.93
C ARG A 181 -5.41 9.98 25.97
N ILE A 182 -6.61 10.53 26.06
CA ILE A 182 -7.04 11.76 25.41
C ILE A 182 -7.18 12.83 26.50
N GLU A 183 -6.46 13.94 26.38
CA GLU A 183 -6.49 15.03 27.33
C GLU A 183 -7.79 15.86 27.21
N LYS A 184 -7.97 16.82 28.15
CA LYS A 184 -9.18 17.67 28.22
C LYS A 184 -9.34 18.52 26.98
N ASN A 185 -10.56 18.99 26.73
CA ASN A 185 -10.92 19.91 25.65
C ASN A 185 -10.61 19.39 24.23
N CYS A 186 -10.35 18.09 24.04
CA CYS A 186 -10.26 17.49 22.70
C CYS A 186 -11.65 17.29 22.10
N ARG A 187 -11.77 17.55 20.79
CA ARG A 187 -12.97 17.20 20.02
C ARG A 187 -12.69 15.93 19.23
N VAL A 188 -13.52 14.93 19.42
CA VAL A 188 -13.36 13.62 18.79
C VAL A 188 -14.64 13.25 18.06
N LYS A 189 -14.53 13.06 16.73
CA LYS A 189 -15.64 12.64 15.87
C LYS A 189 -15.23 11.40 15.07
N GLY A 190 -16.13 10.44 14.94
CA GLY A 190 -15.90 9.21 14.15
C GLY A 190 -15.07 8.15 14.87
N LYS A 191 -14.50 7.23 14.10
CA LYS A 191 -13.78 6.06 14.61
C LYS A 191 -12.34 6.43 14.96
N ILE A 192 -11.96 6.24 16.22
CA ILE A 192 -10.58 6.41 16.68
C ILE A 192 -10.09 5.09 17.27
N ILE A 193 -8.88 4.70 16.89
CA ILE A 193 -8.14 3.57 17.43
C ILE A 193 -6.86 4.15 18.05
N LEU A 194 -6.84 4.26 19.36
CA LEU A 194 -5.72 4.81 20.13
C LEU A 194 -5.09 3.67 20.93
N LYS A 195 -3.86 3.33 20.58
CA LYS A 195 -3.15 2.21 21.18
C LYS A 195 -2.53 2.56 22.53
N GLU A 196 -2.15 1.52 23.26
CA GLU A 196 -1.53 1.62 24.59
C GLU A 196 -0.34 2.61 24.61
N GLY A 197 -0.26 3.42 25.66
CA GLY A 197 0.78 4.44 25.83
C GLY A 197 0.64 5.67 24.94
N ALA A 198 -0.28 5.67 23.95
CA ALA A 198 -0.50 6.83 23.11
C ALA A 198 -1.24 7.94 23.86
N VAL A 199 -0.86 9.20 23.57
CA VAL A 199 -1.42 10.40 24.21
C VAL A 199 -1.86 11.41 23.16
N VAL A 200 -3.06 11.96 23.33
CA VAL A 200 -3.56 13.10 22.54
C VAL A 200 -3.64 14.32 23.43
N GLY A 201 -2.85 15.35 23.10
CA GLY A 201 -2.73 16.59 23.86
C GLY A 201 -3.95 17.49 23.79
N ASN A 202 -4.05 18.33 24.81
CA ASN A 202 -5.18 19.23 25.07
C ASN A 202 -5.59 20.06 23.86
N GLY A 203 -6.89 20.22 23.66
CA GLY A 203 -7.47 21.08 22.63
C GLY A 203 -7.32 20.56 21.20
N SER A 204 -6.89 19.32 21.01
CA SER A 204 -6.76 18.72 19.70
C SER A 204 -8.12 18.31 19.10
N HIS A 205 -8.20 18.30 17.77
CA HIS A 205 -9.38 17.96 17.01
C HIS A 205 -9.11 16.74 16.14
N LEU A 206 -9.84 15.64 16.38
CA LEU A 206 -9.73 14.36 15.69
C LEU A 206 -11.03 14.06 14.95
N GLU A 207 -10.95 13.88 13.63
CA GLU A 207 -12.05 13.45 12.78
C GLU A 207 -11.67 12.14 12.06
N GLY A 208 -12.16 11.01 12.59
CA GLY A 208 -11.82 9.67 12.12
C GLY A 208 -12.40 9.28 10.76
N PRO A 209 -11.96 8.11 10.23
CA PRO A 209 -11.25 7.06 10.96
C PRO A 209 -9.74 7.38 11.15
N ILE A 210 -9.24 7.22 12.37
CA ILE A 210 -7.84 7.48 12.72
C ILE A 210 -7.27 6.32 13.55
N TYR A 211 -6.08 5.85 13.18
CA TYR A 211 -5.26 4.95 13.98
C TYR A 211 -4.05 5.71 14.54
N ILE A 212 -3.81 5.58 15.84
CA ILE A 212 -2.63 6.12 16.52
C ILE A 212 -1.95 4.96 17.25
N GLY A 213 -0.74 4.64 16.80
CA GLY A 213 0.08 3.53 17.28
C GLY A 213 0.57 3.71 18.71
N ARG A 214 1.14 2.64 19.26
CA ARG A 214 1.64 2.59 20.66
C ARG A 214 2.65 3.71 20.93
N ASN A 215 2.57 4.26 22.15
CA ASN A 215 3.50 5.28 22.67
C ASN A 215 3.62 6.53 21.81
N SER A 216 2.72 6.75 20.86
CA SER A 216 2.75 7.95 20.02
C SER A 216 2.14 9.14 20.75
N VAL A 217 2.72 10.31 20.54
CA VAL A 217 2.32 11.55 21.19
C VAL A 217 1.80 12.53 20.15
N VAL A 218 0.53 12.88 20.26
CA VAL A 218 -0.08 13.99 19.53
C VAL A 218 -0.03 15.22 20.45
N GLY A 219 0.68 16.26 20.04
CA GLY A 219 0.81 17.52 20.77
C GLY A 219 -0.53 18.23 20.97
N SER A 220 -0.50 19.32 21.72
CA SER A 220 -1.70 20.13 21.95
C SER A 220 -2.14 20.86 20.69
N LYS A 221 -3.47 21.10 20.55
CA LYS A 221 -4.06 21.87 19.46
C LYS A 221 -3.75 21.34 18.07
N CYS A 222 -3.48 20.05 17.94
CA CYS A 222 -3.33 19.38 16.65
C CYS A 222 -4.69 19.18 15.96
N ARG A 223 -4.68 19.17 14.63
CA ARG A 223 -5.85 18.83 13.80
C ARG A 223 -5.54 17.57 12.99
N LEU A 224 -6.29 16.51 13.27
CA LEU A 224 -6.13 15.21 12.62
C LEU A 224 -7.40 14.84 11.90
N LYS A 225 -7.29 14.50 10.61
CA LYS A 225 -8.44 14.12 9.79
C LYS A 225 -8.15 12.84 9.01
N GLY A 226 -8.99 11.85 9.20
CA GLY A 226 -8.87 10.55 8.54
C GLY A 226 -9.41 10.50 7.09
N PRO A 227 -9.20 9.35 6.43
CA PRO A 227 -8.46 8.15 6.88
C PRO A 227 -6.98 8.44 7.19
N LEU A 228 -6.57 8.22 8.43
CA LEU A 228 -5.21 8.57 8.88
C LEU A 228 -4.63 7.44 9.74
N SER A 229 -3.40 7.02 9.44
CA SER A 229 -2.65 6.10 10.28
C SER A 229 -1.34 6.72 10.74
N ILE A 230 -1.13 6.72 12.04
CA ILE A 230 0.08 7.16 12.72
C ILE A 230 0.71 5.93 13.37
N GLY A 231 1.95 5.63 13.03
CA GLY A 231 2.71 4.50 13.52
C GLY A 231 2.99 4.52 15.01
N THR A 232 3.89 3.66 15.45
CA THR A 232 4.34 3.49 16.83
C THR A 232 5.46 4.48 17.16
N ASN A 233 5.48 5.04 18.37
CA ASN A 233 6.48 5.99 18.84
C ASN A 233 6.62 7.26 17.96
N VAL A 234 5.54 7.70 17.33
CA VAL A 234 5.50 8.92 16.53
C VAL A 234 5.26 10.13 17.43
N ILE A 235 5.91 11.24 17.13
CA ILE A 235 5.71 12.51 17.82
C ILE A 235 5.14 13.53 16.84
N LEU A 236 3.94 14.03 17.12
CA LEU A 236 3.38 15.20 16.45
C LEU A 236 3.49 16.41 17.38
N GLY A 237 4.19 17.43 16.93
CA GLY A 237 4.36 18.70 17.66
C GLY A 237 3.07 19.51 17.75
N GLN A 238 3.06 20.48 18.65
CA GLN A 238 1.91 21.36 18.89
C GLN A 238 1.42 22.03 17.60
N GLY A 239 0.11 21.99 17.36
CA GLY A 239 -0.51 22.65 16.22
C GLY A 239 -0.16 22.01 14.87
N ALA A 240 0.35 20.79 14.84
CA ALA A 240 0.51 20.04 13.60
C ALA A 240 -0.87 19.68 13.03
N GLU A 241 -0.99 19.79 11.72
CA GLU A 241 -2.19 19.41 10.98
C GLU A 241 -1.86 18.22 10.06
N VAL A 242 -2.57 17.13 10.22
CA VAL A 242 -2.35 15.89 9.43
C VAL A 242 -3.68 15.38 8.92
N GLU A 243 -3.79 15.28 7.59
CA GLU A 243 -5.02 14.85 6.94
C GLU A 243 -4.72 13.70 5.96
N HIS A 244 -5.58 12.67 5.93
CA HIS A 244 -5.57 11.59 4.93
C HIS A 244 -4.15 11.11 4.57
N SER A 245 -3.38 10.69 5.58
CA SER A 245 -1.96 10.39 5.43
C SER A 245 -1.57 9.13 6.20
N ILE A 246 -0.40 8.59 5.87
CA ILE A 246 0.22 7.49 6.58
C ILE A 246 1.56 7.97 7.08
N ILE A 247 1.80 7.85 8.41
CA ILE A 247 3.06 8.23 9.05
C ILE A 247 3.67 6.97 9.68
N GLY A 248 4.87 6.62 9.23
CA GLY A 248 5.62 5.47 9.70
C GLY A 248 6.17 5.64 11.11
N ASP A 249 6.57 4.52 11.71
CA ASP A 249 7.03 4.43 13.09
C ASP A 249 8.22 5.37 13.39
N ARG A 250 8.31 5.85 14.63
CA ARG A 250 9.41 6.67 15.18
C ARG A 250 9.66 8.00 14.44
N SER A 251 8.70 8.46 13.63
CA SER A 251 8.80 9.72 12.93
C SER A 251 8.44 10.90 13.83
N GLU A 252 9.11 12.01 13.63
CA GLU A 252 8.93 13.27 14.35
C GLU A 252 8.40 14.34 13.40
N ILE A 253 7.19 14.79 13.61
CA ILE A 253 6.52 15.87 12.87
C ILE A 253 6.45 17.05 13.83
N ASP A 254 7.28 18.08 13.65
CA ASP A 254 7.42 19.19 14.58
C ASP A 254 6.20 20.13 14.55
N LYS A 255 6.24 21.17 15.37
CA LYS A 255 5.15 22.14 15.54
C LYS A 255 4.76 22.83 14.22
N SER A 256 3.45 23.05 14.05
CA SER A 256 2.88 23.78 12.91
C SER A 256 3.29 23.22 11.53
N VAL A 257 3.57 21.92 11.45
CA VAL A 257 3.76 21.21 10.18
C VAL A 257 2.38 20.86 9.61
N TYR A 258 2.24 21.01 8.30
CA TYR A 258 1.05 20.58 7.56
C TYR A 258 1.38 19.39 6.66
N VAL A 259 0.69 18.26 6.85
CA VAL A 259 0.82 17.03 6.08
C VAL A 259 -0.56 16.64 5.56
N ALA A 260 -0.74 16.57 4.26
CA ALA A 260 -1.99 16.10 3.68
C ALA A 260 -1.75 15.15 2.49
N ASP A 261 -2.59 14.12 2.37
CA ASP A 261 -2.56 13.13 1.30
C ASP A 261 -1.14 12.60 1.02
N SER A 262 -0.40 12.23 2.08
CA SER A 262 1.02 11.92 1.99
C SER A 262 1.39 10.63 2.70
N ILE A 263 2.46 10.00 2.23
CA ILE A 263 3.04 8.80 2.81
C ILE A 263 4.42 9.16 3.36
N ILE A 264 4.57 9.10 4.67
CA ILE A 264 5.81 9.38 5.38
C ILE A 264 6.35 8.05 5.92
N GLY A 265 7.56 7.71 5.58
CA GLY A 265 8.26 6.52 6.07
C GLY A 265 8.54 6.56 7.57
N GLY A 266 9.21 5.53 8.08
CA GLY A 266 9.66 5.48 9.46
C GLY A 266 10.90 6.35 9.71
N ASP A 267 11.15 6.72 10.98
CA ASP A 267 12.33 7.45 11.41
C ASP A 267 12.52 8.84 10.74
N CYS A 268 11.48 9.37 10.11
CA CYS A 268 11.52 10.66 9.43
C CYS A 268 11.44 11.84 10.42
N LYS A 269 12.06 12.96 10.05
CA LYS A 269 11.96 14.21 10.81
C LYS A 269 11.53 15.37 9.92
N LEU A 270 10.35 15.93 10.17
CA LEU A 270 9.84 17.14 9.51
C LEU A 270 9.89 18.30 10.48
N ALA A 271 10.81 19.22 10.26
CA ALA A 271 11.03 20.36 11.17
C ALA A 271 9.92 21.42 11.03
N ALA A 272 9.80 22.27 12.05
CA ALA A 272 8.71 23.20 12.25
C ALA A 272 8.35 24.04 11.02
N GLY A 273 7.04 24.16 10.77
CA GLY A 273 6.49 24.97 9.70
C GLY A 273 6.67 24.40 8.28
N THR A 274 7.13 23.16 8.13
CA THR A 274 7.14 22.45 6.85
C THR A 274 5.71 22.27 6.35
N LYS A 275 5.50 22.43 5.04
CA LYS A 275 4.20 22.25 4.39
C LYS A 275 4.30 21.28 3.23
N ILE A 276 3.41 20.31 3.18
CA ILE A 276 3.25 19.41 2.04
C ILE A 276 2.01 19.84 1.29
N ILE A 277 2.20 20.30 0.05
CA ILE A 277 1.12 20.73 -0.84
C ILE A 277 0.56 19.49 -1.53
N ASN A 278 -0.75 19.30 -1.46
CA ASN A 278 -1.42 18.07 -1.93
C ASN A 278 -2.27 18.24 -3.19
N SER A 279 -2.37 19.43 -3.74
CA SER A 279 -3.20 19.71 -4.92
C SER A 279 -2.59 20.75 -5.83
N ARG A 280 -2.94 20.68 -7.10
CA ARG A 280 -2.55 21.66 -8.12
C ARG A 280 -3.62 22.74 -8.24
N PRO A 281 -3.25 24.01 -8.55
CA PRO A 281 -4.22 25.09 -8.76
C PRO A 281 -5.17 24.81 -9.94
N ASP A 282 -4.71 24.10 -10.97
CA ASP A 282 -5.48 23.74 -12.17
C ASP A 282 -6.43 22.53 -11.95
N LYS A 283 -6.42 21.92 -10.74
CA LYS A 283 -7.23 20.76 -10.36
C LYS A 283 -7.05 19.54 -11.26
N THR A 284 -5.93 19.44 -11.98
CA THR A 284 -5.58 18.24 -12.72
C THR A 284 -5.04 17.15 -11.82
N THR A 285 -5.04 15.91 -12.31
CA THR A 285 -4.47 14.76 -11.59
C THR A 285 -2.97 14.94 -11.35
N ILE A 286 -2.49 14.36 -10.26
CA ILE A 286 -1.09 14.46 -9.87
C ILE A 286 -0.31 13.31 -10.48
N LYS A 287 0.82 13.63 -11.07
CA LYS A 287 1.74 12.68 -11.70
C LYS A 287 2.95 12.47 -10.81
N VAL A 288 3.41 11.23 -10.73
CA VAL A 288 4.62 10.84 -9.99
C VAL A 288 5.65 10.30 -10.98
N ASN A 289 6.88 10.76 -10.85
CA ASN A 289 7.98 10.17 -11.61
C ASN A 289 8.57 9.02 -10.80
N THR A 290 8.52 7.80 -11.35
CA THR A 290 9.05 6.59 -10.74
C THR A 290 10.00 5.93 -11.72
N ASN A 291 11.29 5.80 -11.36
CA ASN A 291 12.31 5.16 -12.21
C ASN A 291 12.36 5.71 -13.65
N GLY A 292 12.24 7.04 -13.80
CA GLY A 292 12.25 7.70 -15.11
C GLY A 292 10.94 7.61 -15.89
N LYS A 293 9.91 6.94 -15.35
CA LYS A 293 8.57 6.91 -15.94
C LYS A 293 7.64 7.82 -15.17
N VAL A 294 6.90 8.65 -15.89
CA VAL A 294 5.85 9.50 -15.33
C VAL A 294 4.55 8.71 -15.32
N ILE A 295 4.00 8.48 -14.14
CA ILE A 295 2.76 7.74 -13.94
C ILE A 295 1.71 8.70 -13.39
N ASP A 296 0.53 8.70 -14.00
CA ASP A 296 -0.62 9.43 -13.47
C ASP A 296 -1.21 8.65 -12.29
N THR A 297 -1.34 9.29 -11.14
CA THR A 297 -1.93 8.65 -9.96
C THR A 297 -3.45 8.52 -10.05
N ASN A 298 -4.08 9.20 -11.01
CA ASN A 298 -5.54 9.41 -11.10
C ASN A 298 -6.13 10.13 -9.86
N LEU A 299 -5.29 10.72 -9.02
CA LEU A 299 -5.69 11.47 -7.84
C LEU A 299 -5.58 12.98 -8.08
N ILE A 300 -6.62 13.73 -7.74
CA ILE A 300 -6.61 15.21 -7.75
C ILE A 300 -5.87 15.75 -6.52
N LYS A 301 -5.83 14.97 -5.45
CA LYS A 301 -5.10 15.27 -4.21
C LYS A 301 -4.10 14.17 -3.94
N PHE A 302 -2.84 14.52 -3.93
CA PHE A 302 -1.72 13.68 -3.54
C PHE A 302 -0.53 14.57 -3.18
N GLY A 303 -0.08 14.51 -1.93
CA GLY A 303 1.05 15.29 -1.46
C GLY A 303 2.38 14.72 -1.94
N CYS A 304 3.04 13.96 -1.08
CA CYS A 304 4.35 13.39 -1.41
C CYS A 304 4.54 12.00 -0.79
N ILE A 305 5.61 11.34 -1.23
CA ILE A 305 6.16 10.16 -0.59
C ILE A 305 7.51 10.55 0.01
N ILE A 306 7.72 10.27 1.30
CA ILE A 306 8.99 10.49 1.99
C ILE A 306 9.51 9.14 2.47
N GLY A 307 10.69 8.74 2.00
CA GLY A 307 11.37 7.50 2.38
C GLY A 307 11.88 7.52 3.81
N ASP A 308 12.13 6.32 4.36
CA ASP A 308 12.56 6.14 5.74
C ASP A 308 13.83 6.96 6.08
N GLY A 309 13.86 7.53 7.28
CA GLY A 309 15.02 8.27 7.79
C GLY A 309 15.25 9.65 7.18
N ALA A 310 14.41 10.10 6.25
CA ALA A 310 14.56 11.42 5.63
C ALA A 310 14.35 12.55 6.65
N ARG A 311 15.11 13.66 6.47
CA ARG A 311 15.07 14.84 7.35
C ARG A 311 14.75 16.09 6.54
N ILE A 312 13.66 16.76 6.89
CA ILE A 312 13.17 17.94 6.17
C ILE A 312 13.39 19.17 7.03
N GLY A 313 14.21 20.11 6.55
CA GLY A 313 14.48 21.38 7.21
C GLY A 313 13.23 22.25 7.33
N GLY A 314 13.16 23.02 8.41
CA GLY A 314 11.99 23.81 8.75
C GLY A 314 11.63 24.87 7.71
N LYS A 315 10.33 25.21 7.64
CA LYS A 315 9.73 26.15 6.68
C LYS A 315 9.93 25.76 5.21
N SER A 316 10.20 24.47 4.94
CA SER A 316 10.26 23.96 3.57
C SER A 316 8.85 23.66 3.03
N SER A 317 8.72 23.70 1.70
CA SER A 317 7.50 23.36 0.99
C SER A 317 7.78 22.22 0.02
N ILE A 318 6.96 21.16 0.06
CA ILE A 318 7.07 20.00 -0.82
C ILE A 318 5.88 20.03 -1.77
N MET A 319 6.15 19.99 -3.09
CA MET A 319 5.11 20.07 -4.10
C MET A 319 4.43 18.72 -4.35
N PRO A 320 3.20 18.72 -4.90
CA PRO A 320 2.43 17.51 -5.17
C PRO A 320 3.17 16.50 -6.05
N GLY A 321 3.11 15.23 -5.69
CA GLY A 321 3.71 14.13 -6.46
C GLY A 321 5.22 13.95 -6.30
N VAL A 322 5.87 14.74 -5.44
CA VAL A 322 7.30 14.59 -5.18
C VAL A 322 7.58 13.32 -4.37
N VAL A 323 8.66 12.65 -4.73
CA VAL A 323 9.23 11.54 -3.96
C VAL A 323 10.57 11.97 -3.37
N ILE A 324 10.69 11.92 -2.05
CA ILE A 324 11.94 12.15 -1.32
C ILE A 324 12.48 10.81 -0.88
N GLY A 325 13.69 10.48 -1.30
CA GLY A 325 14.34 9.21 -1.07
C GLY A 325 14.68 8.93 0.40
N LYS A 326 15.02 7.68 0.67
CA LYS A 326 15.44 7.23 1.99
C LYS A 326 16.69 7.98 2.45
N GLY A 327 16.73 8.38 3.73
CA GLY A 327 17.88 9.06 4.31
C GLY A 327 18.17 10.45 3.76
N ALA A 328 17.39 10.97 2.80
CA ALA A 328 17.62 12.28 2.21
C ALA A 328 17.49 13.40 3.24
N ILE A 329 18.35 14.43 3.11
CA ILE A 329 18.36 15.61 3.99
C ILE A 329 18.00 16.84 3.16
N ILE A 330 16.91 17.49 3.52
CA ILE A 330 16.46 18.74 2.88
C ILE A 330 16.85 19.93 3.76
N GLY A 331 17.53 20.90 3.18
CA GLY A 331 17.90 22.14 3.85
C GLY A 331 16.67 22.98 4.26
N PHE A 332 16.89 23.93 5.16
CA PHE A 332 15.83 24.84 5.64
C PHE A 332 15.30 25.72 4.52
N ARG A 333 13.99 26.04 4.55
CA ARG A 333 13.30 26.96 3.62
C ARG A 333 13.44 26.54 2.14
N SER A 334 13.55 25.24 1.88
CA SER A 334 13.65 24.72 0.53
C SER A 334 12.26 24.53 -0.09
N THR A 335 12.15 24.79 -1.41
CA THR A 335 10.98 24.44 -2.20
C THR A 335 11.32 23.25 -3.08
N ILE A 336 10.72 22.09 -2.80
CA ILE A 336 11.03 20.83 -3.47
C ILE A 336 9.97 20.58 -4.53
N ILE A 337 10.38 20.69 -5.80
CA ILE A 337 9.50 20.53 -6.98
C ILE A 337 9.81 19.26 -7.78
N ASN A 338 10.96 18.64 -7.55
CA ASN A 338 11.40 17.41 -8.18
C ASN A 338 11.75 16.37 -7.14
N ASN A 339 11.80 15.10 -7.56
CA ASN A 339 12.22 14.01 -6.69
C ASN A 339 13.66 14.24 -6.18
N VAL A 340 13.89 13.82 -4.94
CA VAL A 340 15.21 13.80 -4.31
C VAL A 340 15.62 12.34 -4.14
N PRO A 341 16.78 11.92 -4.65
CA PRO A 341 17.26 10.55 -4.49
C PRO A 341 17.54 10.14 -3.03
N ASP A 342 17.77 8.84 -2.82
CA ASP A 342 18.18 8.30 -1.52
C ASP A 342 19.54 8.91 -1.08
N ASP A 343 19.70 9.12 0.21
CA ASP A 343 20.96 9.52 0.86
C ASP A 343 21.61 10.77 0.25
N VAL A 344 20.80 11.73 -0.18
CA VAL A 344 21.25 13.00 -0.79
C VAL A 344 20.97 14.18 0.13
N ILE A 345 21.90 15.13 0.21
CA ILE A 345 21.66 16.44 0.83
C ILE A 345 21.21 17.42 -0.25
N PHE A 346 19.97 17.88 -0.15
CA PHE A 346 19.40 18.91 -1.02
C PHE A 346 19.29 20.24 -0.28
N SER A 347 19.76 21.32 -0.86
CA SER A 347 19.59 22.66 -0.34
C SER A 347 19.20 23.62 -1.46
N ASP A 348 18.11 24.35 -1.25
CA ASP A 348 17.62 25.40 -2.16
C ASP A 348 18.27 26.76 -1.87
N LYS A 349 19.55 26.74 -1.54
CA LYS A 349 20.29 28.01 -1.56
C LYS A 349 20.47 28.42 -3.00
N THR A 350 19.60 29.22 -3.58
CA THR A 350 19.81 29.88 -4.88
C THR A 350 20.83 29.20 -5.81
N GLN A 351 21.34 28.06 -5.45
CA GLN A 351 22.42 27.28 -6.06
C GLN A 351 22.34 25.81 -5.66
N LYS A 352 21.97 25.08 -6.55
CA LYS A 352 22.25 23.74 -7.03
C LYS A 352 23.46 23.00 -6.38
N THR A 353 23.49 22.75 -5.09
CA THR A 353 24.50 21.84 -4.56
C THR A 353 23.82 20.59 -4.02
N ILE A 354 23.86 19.50 -4.78
CA ILE A 354 23.57 18.15 -4.33
C ILE A 354 24.90 17.56 -3.89
N LYS A 355 25.01 17.15 -2.62
CA LYS A 355 26.15 16.36 -2.15
C LYS A 355 25.66 14.99 -1.78
N HIS A 356 26.36 13.97 -2.23
CA HIS A 356 26.16 12.60 -1.76
C HIS A 356 26.78 12.45 -0.36
N LEU A 357 26.10 11.70 0.50
CA LEU A 357 26.56 11.33 1.84
C LEU A 357 27.58 10.20 1.77
#